data_b18a1fcb859bea29f6f6363474b4f44f
#
_entry.id   b18a1fcb859bea29f6f6363474b4f44f
#
_cell.length_a   1.000
_cell.length_b   1.000
_cell.length_c   1.000
_cell.angle_alpha   90.00
_cell.angle_beta   90.00
_cell.angle_gamma   90.00
#
_symmetry.space_group_name_H-M   'P 1'
#
loop_
_entity.id
_entity.type
_entity.pdbx_description
1 polymer ?
#
loop_
_entity_poly.entity_id
_entity_poly.type
_entity_poly.pdbx_seq_one_letter_code
_entity_poly.pdbx_strand_id
1 'polypeptide(L)'
;MHSDLPTIRRASANTDPAYDRAQQVVTDSHTSGRRKLILLSGVPGSGKTLVGIRLSYESEFSKLATTRLVPRSNGNFQEITPPNASIFLSGNGPLVAVLKNALGRGSNQFIQDVRKYVTHHESGEKRIPLHHVIIFDEAQRAWDKGKVERRHKGAVVGSEPDMFIGMANRIPDWGAVVGLIGTGQEIHDGEESGLQQWVDAIVNTGEMDNWDIHAPPGIIEQLEIGPIQSFSEPLLTLNATIRTHFGEMLHHWVDGVLGHVETPYEDLTDLYGQLKKSGFKIYYTNNLRKAKMYLWNRYEKSPDARYGMICSSRDKSLGGYGMKTLSWPKTLNYGRWYNESQDHADSCCALDL
;
A
#
# COMPACT_ATOMS: atom_id res chain seq x y z
N MET A 1 23.47 -4.23 -9.81
CA MET A 1 22.14 -3.57 -9.67
C MET A 1 21.44 -3.94 -8.34
N HIS A 2 22.18 -4.01 -7.24
CA HIS A 2 21.64 -4.38 -5.93
C HIS A 2 22.00 -3.37 -4.84
N SER A 3 22.43 -2.15 -5.21
CA SER A 3 22.99 -1.16 -4.27
C SER A 3 21.95 -0.23 -3.63
N ASP A 4 20.71 -0.17 -4.14
CA ASP A 4 19.76 0.89 -3.75
C ASP A 4 18.69 0.46 -2.74
N LEU A 5 18.83 -0.75 -2.16
CA LEU A 5 17.96 -1.29 -1.13
C LEU A 5 18.49 -1.25 0.33
N PRO A 6 19.60 -0.56 0.68
CA PRO A 6 20.12 -0.58 2.05
C PRO A 6 19.17 0.05 3.08
N THR A 7 18.37 1.03 2.64
CA THR A 7 17.40 1.72 3.52
C THR A 7 16.18 0.84 3.83
N ILE A 8 15.77 0.02 2.87
CA ILE A 8 14.71 -0.96 3.04
C ILE A 8 15.16 -2.08 4.00
N ARG A 9 16.42 -2.52 3.92
CA ARG A 9 16.98 -3.56 4.80
C ARG A 9 17.07 -3.17 6.27
N ARG A 10 17.25 -1.89 6.61
CA ARG A 10 17.29 -1.44 8.02
C ARG A 10 15.94 -1.47 8.72
N ALA A 11 14.85 -1.44 7.96
CA ALA A 11 13.49 -1.58 8.48
C ALA A 11 13.05 -3.05 8.62
N SER A 12 13.85 -4.01 8.16
CA SER A 12 13.46 -5.41 8.00
C SER A 12 13.31 -6.17 9.33
N ALA A 13 14.13 -5.91 10.34
CA ALA A 13 14.14 -6.70 11.57
C ALA A 13 12.77 -6.79 12.28
N ASN A 14 11.93 -5.75 12.18
CA ASN A 14 10.58 -5.75 12.78
C ASN A 14 9.51 -6.35 11.84
N THR A 15 9.83 -6.53 10.57
CA THR A 15 8.89 -7.04 9.55
C THR A 15 9.19 -8.48 9.17
N ASP A 16 10.38 -9.00 9.48
CA ASP A 16 10.81 -10.33 9.09
C ASP A 16 9.88 -11.44 9.60
N PRO A 17 9.42 -11.48 10.87
CA PRO A 17 8.52 -12.54 11.33
C PRO A 17 7.20 -12.59 10.54
N ALA A 18 6.64 -11.43 10.21
CA ALA A 18 5.40 -11.34 9.44
C ALA A 18 5.61 -11.73 7.97
N TYR A 19 6.74 -11.29 7.40
CA TYR A 19 7.15 -11.69 6.06
C TYR A 19 7.35 -13.20 5.97
N ASP A 20 8.15 -13.80 6.87
CA ASP A 20 8.46 -15.23 6.88
C ASP A 20 7.18 -16.07 7.04
N ARG A 21 6.26 -15.64 7.93
CA ARG A 21 4.99 -16.34 8.11
C ARG A 21 4.11 -16.26 6.87
N ALA A 22 3.95 -15.08 6.28
CA ALA A 22 3.19 -14.92 5.05
C ALA A 22 3.79 -15.76 3.90
N GLN A 23 5.12 -15.78 3.78
CA GLN A 23 5.83 -16.60 2.81
C GLN A 23 5.56 -18.10 3.00
N GLN A 24 5.60 -18.59 4.25
CA GLN A 24 5.27 -19.99 4.56
C GLN A 24 3.85 -20.34 4.13
N VAL A 25 2.86 -19.50 4.47
CA VAL A 25 1.45 -19.73 4.10
C VAL A 25 1.27 -19.76 2.57
N VAL A 26 1.95 -18.88 1.84
CA VAL A 26 1.95 -18.92 0.37
C VAL A 26 2.59 -20.20 -0.16
N THR A 27 3.68 -20.65 0.42
CA THR A 27 4.34 -21.92 0.03
C THR A 27 3.42 -23.12 0.33
N ASP A 28 2.71 -23.09 1.45
CA ASP A 28 1.72 -24.12 1.79
C ASP A 28 0.53 -24.11 0.81
N SER A 29 0.12 -22.94 0.28
CA SER A 29 -0.86 -22.87 -0.80
C SER A 29 -0.41 -23.63 -2.04
N HIS A 30 0.85 -23.42 -2.46
CA HIS A 30 1.43 -24.12 -3.60
C HIS A 30 1.51 -25.63 -3.39
N THR A 31 1.92 -26.09 -2.22
CA THR A 31 2.08 -27.53 -1.92
C THR A 31 0.78 -28.28 -1.72
N SER A 32 -0.22 -27.62 -1.11
CA SER A 32 -1.52 -28.22 -0.83
C SER A 32 -2.52 -28.13 -1.98
N GLY A 33 -2.30 -27.24 -2.94
CA GLY A 33 -3.27 -26.89 -3.97
C GLY A 33 -4.48 -26.07 -3.44
N ARG A 34 -4.48 -25.68 -2.15
CA ARG A 34 -5.56 -24.92 -1.53
C ARG A 34 -5.34 -23.43 -1.69
N ARG A 35 -6.40 -22.68 -1.89
CA ARG A 35 -6.32 -21.21 -1.94
C ARG A 35 -6.26 -20.61 -0.56
N LYS A 36 -5.52 -19.52 -0.40
CA LYS A 36 -5.32 -18.84 0.89
C LYS A 36 -5.73 -17.37 0.81
N LEU A 37 -6.54 -16.95 1.77
CA LEU A 37 -6.68 -15.53 2.11
C LEU A 37 -5.79 -15.24 3.31
N ILE A 38 -4.81 -14.35 3.14
CA ILE A 38 -3.84 -13.97 4.17
C ILE A 38 -4.08 -12.50 4.51
N LEU A 39 -4.51 -12.22 5.73
CA LEU A 39 -4.73 -10.87 6.22
C LEU A 39 -3.61 -10.48 7.18
N LEU A 40 -2.82 -9.48 6.80
CA LEU A 40 -1.71 -8.97 7.59
C LEU A 40 -2.09 -7.59 8.15
N SER A 41 -2.13 -7.45 9.47
CA SER A 41 -2.51 -6.21 10.13
C SER A 41 -1.32 -5.44 10.70
N GLY A 42 -1.52 -4.14 10.90
CA GLY A 42 -0.54 -3.31 11.60
C GLY A 42 -0.92 -1.83 11.60
N VAL A 43 -0.41 -1.13 12.60
CA VAL A 43 -0.59 0.32 12.75
C VAL A 43 0.06 1.10 11.59
N PRO A 44 -0.33 2.35 11.36
CA PRO A 44 0.32 3.20 10.35
C PRO A 44 1.84 3.27 10.58
N GLY A 45 2.61 3.04 9.52
CA GLY A 45 4.07 3.07 9.59
C GLY A 45 4.75 1.82 10.17
N SER A 46 4.02 0.73 10.45
CA SER A 46 4.60 -0.53 10.96
C SER A 46 5.37 -1.34 9.91
N GLY A 47 5.30 -0.98 8.64
CA GLY A 47 6.02 -1.68 7.57
C GLY A 47 5.17 -2.64 6.74
N LYS A 48 3.83 -2.61 6.84
CA LYS A 48 2.92 -3.45 6.02
C LYS A 48 3.25 -3.41 4.53
N THR A 49 3.27 -2.21 3.97
CA THR A 49 3.61 -1.99 2.56
C THR A 49 4.99 -2.56 2.20
N LEU A 50 5.97 -2.47 3.12
CA LEU A 50 7.29 -3.07 2.94
C LEU A 50 7.21 -4.59 2.84
N VAL A 51 6.44 -5.24 3.72
CA VAL A 51 6.20 -6.70 3.65
C VAL A 51 5.58 -7.06 2.30
N GLY A 52 4.54 -6.35 1.87
CA GLY A 52 3.89 -6.59 0.57
C GLY A 52 4.84 -6.44 -0.63
N ILE A 53 5.67 -5.40 -0.63
CA ILE A 53 6.68 -5.20 -1.69
C ILE A 53 7.71 -6.33 -1.68
N ARG A 54 8.22 -6.73 -0.51
CA ARG A 54 9.16 -7.84 -0.37
C ARG A 54 8.58 -9.14 -0.91
N LEU A 55 7.36 -9.48 -0.55
CA LEU A 55 6.63 -10.65 -1.07
C LEU A 55 6.48 -10.62 -2.60
N SER A 56 6.41 -9.43 -3.23
CA SER A 56 6.28 -9.30 -4.68
C SER A 56 7.61 -9.29 -5.44
N TYR A 57 8.71 -8.91 -4.79
CA TYR A 57 9.99 -8.65 -5.45
C TYR A 57 11.09 -9.64 -5.06
N GLU A 58 11.08 -10.20 -3.85
CA GLU A 58 12.11 -11.14 -3.41
C GLU A 58 12.02 -12.48 -4.16
N SER A 59 13.17 -13.11 -4.38
CA SER A 59 13.37 -14.22 -5.34
C SER A 59 12.71 -15.54 -4.97
N GLU A 60 12.23 -15.70 -3.75
CA GLU A 60 11.66 -16.98 -3.29
C GLU A 60 10.45 -17.40 -4.14
N PHE A 61 9.57 -16.45 -4.48
CA PHE A 61 8.39 -16.74 -5.30
C PHE A 61 8.67 -16.79 -6.81
N SER A 62 9.87 -16.44 -7.25
CA SER A 62 10.24 -16.60 -8.66
C SER A 62 10.25 -18.07 -9.09
N LYS A 63 10.57 -18.97 -8.15
CA LYS A 63 10.57 -20.44 -8.38
C LYS A 63 9.16 -21.02 -8.51
N LEU A 64 8.15 -20.30 -8.02
CA LEU A 64 6.74 -20.70 -8.08
C LEU A 64 6.00 -20.11 -9.29
N ALA A 65 6.69 -19.30 -10.09
CA ALA A 65 6.11 -18.72 -11.29
C ALA A 65 5.90 -19.78 -12.38
N THR A 66 4.71 -19.82 -12.96
CA THR A 66 4.33 -20.79 -13.99
C THR A 66 4.17 -20.14 -15.35
N THR A 67 4.56 -20.85 -16.41
CA THR A 67 4.35 -20.40 -17.79
C THR A 67 2.88 -20.57 -18.18
N ARG A 68 2.30 -19.56 -18.81
CA ARG A 68 0.94 -19.64 -19.33
C ARG A 68 0.82 -19.13 -20.75
N LEU A 69 -0.13 -19.70 -21.48
CA LEU A 69 -0.52 -19.23 -22.81
C LEU A 69 -1.45 -18.03 -22.66
N VAL A 70 -1.05 -16.89 -23.19
CA VAL A 70 -1.83 -15.64 -23.17
C VAL A 70 -2.21 -15.26 -24.58
N PRO A 71 -3.49 -14.95 -24.85
CA PRO A 71 -3.92 -14.53 -26.18
C PRO A 71 -3.33 -13.16 -26.54
N ARG A 72 -2.88 -13.02 -27.77
CA ARG A 72 -2.45 -11.75 -28.37
C ARG A 72 -3.59 -11.11 -29.16
N SER A 73 -3.47 -9.81 -29.41
CA SER A 73 -4.44 -9.05 -30.22
C SER A 73 -4.59 -9.55 -31.66
N ASN A 74 -3.61 -10.30 -32.18
CA ASN A 74 -3.63 -10.91 -33.51
C ASN A 74 -4.24 -12.33 -33.55
N GLY A 75 -4.86 -12.79 -32.46
CA GLY A 75 -5.43 -14.14 -32.36
C GLY A 75 -4.46 -15.27 -32.06
N ASN A 76 -3.16 -15.01 -32.04
CA ASN A 76 -2.15 -15.98 -31.65
C ASN A 76 -1.99 -16.04 -30.14
N PHE A 77 -1.41 -17.14 -29.62
CA PHE A 77 -1.05 -17.29 -28.22
C PHE A 77 0.45 -17.05 -28.03
N GLN A 78 0.81 -16.55 -26.85
CA GLN A 78 2.18 -16.40 -26.41
C GLN A 78 2.35 -17.06 -25.06
N GLU A 79 3.43 -17.83 -24.91
CA GLU A 79 3.88 -18.29 -23.59
C GLU A 79 4.51 -17.14 -22.82
N ILE A 80 4.01 -16.90 -21.62
CA ILE A 80 4.52 -15.88 -20.70
C ILE A 80 4.78 -16.53 -19.35
N THR A 81 5.99 -16.37 -18.85
CA THR A 81 6.36 -16.68 -17.47
C THR A 81 6.61 -15.36 -16.76
N PRO A 82 5.83 -15.02 -15.73
CA PRO A 82 6.12 -13.81 -14.94
C PRO A 82 7.44 -14.01 -14.17
N PRO A 83 8.21 -12.97 -13.90
CA PRO A 83 9.49 -13.08 -13.17
C PRO A 83 9.32 -13.51 -11.71
N ASN A 84 8.09 -13.37 -11.19
CA ASN A 84 7.70 -13.77 -9.84
C ASN A 84 6.26 -14.26 -9.86
N ALA A 85 5.90 -15.20 -8.99
CA ALA A 85 4.53 -15.68 -8.84
C ALA A 85 3.59 -14.65 -8.17
N SER A 86 4.11 -13.53 -7.66
CA SER A 86 3.35 -12.52 -6.90
C SER A 86 3.37 -11.15 -7.56
N ILE A 87 2.30 -10.38 -7.30
CA ILE A 87 2.14 -8.99 -7.72
C ILE A 87 1.60 -8.13 -6.58
N PHE A 88 2.18 -6.94 -6.40
CA PHE A 88 1.73 -5.93 -5.46
C PHE A 88 0.82 -4.91 -6.14
N LEU A 89 -0.37 -4.72 -5.59
CA LEU A 89 -1.39 -3.81 -6.07
C LEU A 89 -1.69 -2.74 -5.04
N SER A 90 -1.70 -1.47 -5.46
CA SER A 90 -2.09 -0.35 -4.59
C SER A 90 -2.97 0.65 -5.33
N GLY A 91 -3.94 1.20 -4.63
CA GLY A 91 -4.78 2.32 -5.09
C GLY A 91 -4.08 3.68 -4.99
N ASN A 92 -2.93 3.73 -4.32
CA ASN A 92 -2.14 4.95 -4.17
C ASN A 92 -1.22 5.15 -5.39
N GLY A 93 -1.73 5.86 -6.40
CA GLY A 93 -1.00 6.13 -7.65
C GLY A 93 0.39 6.76 -7.44
N PRO A 94 0.55 7.80 -6.61
CA PRO A 94 1.86 8.34 -6.24
C PRO A 94 2.83 7.29 -5.69
N LEU A 95 2.39 6.45 -4.75
CA LEU A 95 3.21 5.36 -4.21
C LEU A 95 3.67 4.40 -5.30
N VAL A 96 2.74 3.96 -6.15
CA VAL A 96 3.05 3.07 -7.30
C VAL A 96 4.08 3.72 -8.23
N ALA A 97 3.97 5.01 -8.51
CA ALA A 97 4.92 5.73 -9.36
C ALA A 97 6.32 5.80 -8.74
N VAL A 98 6.41 6.10 -7.43
CA VAL A 98 7.67 6.16 -6.69
C VAL A 98 8.36 4.80 -6.68
N LEU A 99 7.62 3.73 -6.34
CA LEU A 99 8.16 2.37 -6.31
C LEU A 99 8.63 1.90 -7.69
N LYS A 100 7.85 2.17 -8.74
CA LYS A 100 8.24 1.82 -10.12
C LYS A 100 9.50 2.54 -10.57
N ASN A 101 9.63 3.79 -10.21
CA ASN A 101 10.83 4.56 -10.53
C ASN A 101 12.06 4.02 -9.77
N ALA A 102 11.91 3.72 -8.48
CA ALA A 102 12.99 3.17 -7.64
C ALA A 102 13.46 1.79 -8.09
N LEU A 103 12.53 0.90 -8.49
CA LEU A 103 12.84 -0.45 -8.96
C LEU A 103 13.29 -0.51 -10.43
N GLY A 104 13.08 0.57 -11.18
CA GLY A 104 13.54 0.70 -12.56
C GLY A 104 12.76 -0.14 -13.58
N ARG A 105 13.47 -0.50 -14.68
CA ARG A 105 12.86 -1.26 -15.79
C ARG A 105 12.37 -2.65 -15.31
N GLY A 106 11.17 -3.05 -15.74
CA GLY A 106 10.55 -4.32 -15.35
C GLY A 106 9.68 -4.24 -14.10
N SER A 107 9.67 -3.12 -13.37
CA SER A 107 8.88 -2.95 -12.15
C SER A 107 7.37 -3.13 -12.36
N ASN A 108 6.85 -2.93 -13.57
CA ASN A 108 5.44 -3.20 -13.92
C ASN A 108 5.03 -4.67 -13.75
N GLN A 109 5.99 -5.57 -13.69
CA GLN A 109 5.75 -7.01 -13.49
C GLN A 109 5.57 -7.38 -12.02
N PHE A 110 5.93 -6.47 -11.10
CA PHE A 110 5.86 -6.69 -9.66
C PHE A 110 4.86 -5.75 -8.96
N ILE A 111 4.67 -4.53 -9.51
CA ILE A 111 3.88 -3.48 -8.89
C ILE A 111 2.96 -2.86 -9.93
N GLN A 112 1.66 -2.81 -9.63
CA GLN A 112 0.67 -2.17 -10.51
C GLN A 112 -0.35 -1.35 -9.73
N ASP A 113 -0.98 -0.40 -10.45
CA ASP A 113 -2.18 0.29 -9.99
C ASP A 113 -3.36 -0.69 -10.00
N VAL A 114 -4.05 -0.78 -8.86
CA VAL A 114 -5.14 -1.75 -8.67
C VAL A 114 -6.26 -1.58 -9.70
N ARG A 115 -6.61 -0.34 -10.05
CA ARG A 115 -7.72 -0.08 -11.00
C ARG A 115 -7.38 -0.57 -12.40
N LYS A 116 -6.13 -0.36 -12.82
CA LYS A 116 -5.66 -0.85 -14.13
C LYS A 116 -5.66 -2.38 -14.17
N TYR A 117 -5.22 -2.99 -13.07
CA TYR A 117 -5.18 -4.44 -12.94
C TYR A 117 -6.59 -5.05 -12.97
N VAL A 118 -7.50 -4.52 -12.15
CA VAL A 118 -8.90 -4.94 -12.11
C VAL A 118 -9.57 -4.75 -13.47
N THR A 119 -9.45 -3.56 -14.08
CA THR A 119 -10.02 -3.31 -15.40
C THR A 119 -9.50 -4.30 -16.44
N HIS A 120 -8.20 -4.63 -16.39
CA HIS A 120 -7.61 -5.58 -17.34
C HIS A 120 -8.17 -6.99 -17.21
N HIS A 121 -8.44 -7.47 -15.97
CA HIS A 121 -8.83 -8.85 -15.72
C HIS A 121 -10.35 -9.06 -15.62
N GLU A 122 -11.13 -8.03 -15.32
CA GLU A 122 -12.56 -8.13 -15.02
C GLU A 122 -13.46 -7.46 -16.07
N SER A 123 -12.91 -6.60 -16.95
CA SER A 123 -13.70 -5.94 -17.98
C SER A 123 -13.83 -6.82 -19.22
N GLY A 124 -15.09 -7.06 -19.65
CA GLY A 124 -15.40 -7.93 -20.78
C GLY A 124 -15.17 -9.41 -20.46
N GLU A 125 -14.44 -10.11 -21.31
CA GLU A 125 -14.06 -11.50 -21.06
C GLU A 125 -13.04 -11.57 -19.90
N LYS A 126 -13.41 -12.30 -18.84
CA LYS A 126 -12.59 -12.40 -17.64
C LYS A 126 -11.29 -13.15 -17.93
N ARG A 127 -10.16 -12.50 -17.62
CA ARG A 127 -8.83 -13.06 -17.86
C ARG A 127 -8.27 -13.75 -16.63
N ILE A 128 -7.51 -14.81 -16.86
CA ILE A 128 -6.78 -15.51 -15.80
C ILE A 128 -5.51 -14.70 -15.48
N PRO A 129 -5.27 -14.31 -14.21
CA PRO A 129 -4.03 -13.65 -13.82
C PRO A 129 -2.80 -14.52 -14.07
N LEU A 130 -1.69 -13.91 -14.46
CA LEU A 130 -0.41 -14.63 -14.58
C LEU A 130 0.20 -14.98 -13.22
N HIS A 131 -0.05 -14.12 -12.22
CA HIS A 131 0.48 -14.27 -10.87
C HIS A 131 -0.44 -15.13 -10.01
N HIS A 132 0.13 -16.03 -9.24
CA HIS A 132 -0.58 -16.89 -8.30
C HIS A 132 -0.90 -16.17 -6.98
N VAL A 133 -0.12 -15.13 -6.64
CA VAL A 133 -0.24 -14.38 -5.40
C VAL A 133 -0.59 -12.92 -5.71
N ILE A 134 -1.75 -12.49 -5.27
CA ILE A 134 -2.21 -11.11 -5.43
C ILE A 134 -2.11 -10.41 -4.08
N ILE A 135 -1.24 -9.41 -3.97
CA ILE A 135 -1.03 -8.64 -2.73
C ILE A 135 -1.73 -7.30 -2.90
N PHE A 136 -2.66 -7.00 -2.00
CA PHE A 136 -3.46 -5.78 -2.04
C PHE A 136 -3.18 -4.88 -0.83
N ASP A 137 -2.72 -3.67 -1.11
CA ASP A 137 -2.42 -2.65 -0.09
C ASP A 137 -3.70 -1.94 0.36
N GLU A 138 -3.81 -1.67 1.65
CA GLU A 138 -4.97 -1.04 2.29
C GLU A 138 -6.28 -1.86 2.13
N ALA A 139 -6.21 -3.17 2.39
CA ALA A 139 -7.33 -4.11 2.18
C ALA A 139 -8.60 -3.78 2.99
N GLN A 140 -8.48 -3.04 4.11
CA GLN A 140 -9.63 -2.53 4.87
C GLN A 140 -10.40 -1.44 4.11
N ARG A 141 -9.80 -0.82 3.10
CA ARG A 141 -10.40 0.21 2.24
C ARG A 141 -10.88 -0.34 0.90
N ALA A 142 -10.97 -1.65 0.77
CA ALA A 142 -11.50 -2.28 -0.44
C ALA A 142 -12.91 -1.77 -0.74
N TRP A 143 -13.13 -1.40 -1.99
CA TRP A 143 -14.38 -0.79 -2.42
C TRP A 143 -15.50 -1.81 -2.46
N ASP A 144 -16.66 -1.41 -1.90
CA ASP A 144 -17.90 -2.15 -2.04
C ASP A 144 -18.41 -2.14 -3.49
N LYS A 145 -19.41 -2.98 -3.75
CA LYS A 145 -20.03 -3.13 -5.08
C LYS A 145 -20.54 -1.79 -5.62
N GLY A 146 -21.21 -0.98 -4.80
CA GLY A 146 -21.80 0.29 -5.24
C GLY A 146 -20.73 1.30 -5.66
N LYS A 147 -19.62 1.38 -4.94
CA LYS A 147 -18.50 2.26 -5.28
C LYS A 147 -17.77 1.82 -6.54
N VAL A 148 -17.56 0.51 -6.69
CA VAL A 148 -16.96 -0.08 -7.90
C VAL A 148 -17.82 0.20 -9.14
N GLU A 149 -19.11 -0.09 -9.09
CA GLU A 149 -20.03 0.12 -10.22
C GLU A 149 -20.09 1.58 -10.67
N ARG A 150 -20.18 2.52 -9.70
CA ARG A 150 -20.12 3.97 -9.99
C ARG A 150 -18.80 4.36 -10.65
N ARG A 151 -17.68 3.82 -10.17
CA ARG A 151 -16.35 4.22 -10.65
C ARG A 151 -15.99 3.64 -12.01
N HIS A 152 -16.41 2.41 -12.28
CA HIS A 152 -16.15 1.71 -13.54
C HIS A 152 -17.33 1.84 -14.54
N LYS A 153 -18.33 2.70 -14.26
CA LYS A 153 -19.50 2.94 -15.14
C LYS A 153 -20.20 1.66 -15.58
N GLY A 154 -20.30 0.69 -14.68
CA GLY A 154 -20.93 -0.60 -14.95
C GLY A 154 -20.11 -1.60 -15.77
N ALA A 155 -18.88 -1.25 -16.19
CA ALA A 155 -18.01 -2.17 -16.91
C ALA A 155 -17.44 -3.30 -16.04
N VAL A 156 -17.49 -3.14 -14.72
CA VAL A 156 -17.05 -4.11 -13.72
C VAL A 156 -18.14 -4.20 -12.65
N VAL A 157 -18.49 -5.41 -12.24
CA VAL A 157 -19.58 -5.70 -11.30
C VAL A 157 -19.03 -6.52 -10.11
N GLY A 158 -19.41 -6.15 -8.89
CA GLY A 158 -18.96 -6.76 -7.64
C GLY A 158 -18.10 -5.82 -6.81
N SER A 159 -17.79 -6.21 -5.58
CA SER A 159 -16.81 -5.51 -4.73
C SER A 159 -15.38 -5.80 -5.17
N GLU A 160 -14.40 -5.01 -4.70
CA GLU A 160 -12.99 -5.34 -4.94
C GLU A 160 -12.61 -6.73 -4.38
N PRO A 161 -13.03 -7.13 -3.15
CA PRO A 161 -12.85 -8.51 -2.68
C PRO A 161 -13.45 -9.57 -3.60
N ASP A 162 -14.69 -9.40 -4.12
CA ASP A 162 -15.29 -10.35 -5.07
C ASP A 162 -14.39 -10.55 -6.30
N MET A 163 -13.78 -9.48 -6.79
CA MET A 163 -12.89 -9.54 -7.95
C MET A 163 -11.59 -10.28 -7.62
N PHE A 164 -10.93 -9.95 -6.50
CA PHE A 164 -9.66 -10.60 -6.14
C PHE A 164 -9.84 -12.08 -5.83
N ILE A 165 -10.87 -12.44 -5.09
CA ILE A 165 -11.21 -13.84 -4.81
C ILE A 165 -11.58 -14.56 -6.12
N GLY A 166 -12.40 -13.93 -6.97
CA GLY A 166 -12.75 -14.46 -8.29
C GLY A 166 -11.55 -14.63 -9.22
N MET A 167 -10.59 -13.69 -9.21
CA MET A 167 -9.34 -13.82 -9.93
C MET A 167 -8.52 -15.00 -9.43
N ALA A 168 -8.37 -15.15 -8.11
CA ALA A 168 -7.64 -16.25 -7.51
C ALA A 168 -8.29 -17.62 -7.82
N ASN A 169 -9.64 -17.69 -7.88
CA ASN A 169 -10.34 -18.92 -8.27
C ASN A 169 -10.11 -19.32 -9.73
N ARG A 170 -9.90 -18.35 -10.62
CA ARG A 170 -9.59 -18.65 -12.03
C ARG A 170 -8.14 -19.13 -12.24
N ILE A 171 -7.27 -18.89 -11.28
CA ILE A 171 -5.87 -19.36 -11.36
C ILE A 171 -5.86 -20.87 -11.19
N PRO A 172 -5.25 -21.66 -12.12
CA PRO A 172 -5.14 -23.09 -11.99
C PRO A 172 -4.32 -23.51 -10.76
N ASP A 173 -4.64 -24.65 -10.21
CA ASP A 173 -3.94 -25.39 -9.17
C ASP A 173 -3.95 -24.73 -7.79
N TRP A 174 -3.42 -23.53 -7.62
CA TRP A 174 -3.29 -22.84 -6.34
C TRP A 174 -3.33 -21.32 -6.50
N GLY A 175 -3.57 -20.61 -5.42
CA GLY A 175 -3.57 -19.16 -5.43
C GLY A 175 -3.66 -18.56 -4.02
N ALA A 176 -3.11 -17.37 -3.84
CA ALA A 176 -3.22 -16.64 -2.59
C ALA A 176 -3.59 -15.17 -2.82
N VAL A 177 -4.43 -14.66 -1.93
CA VAL A 177 -4.71 -13.22 -1.82
C VAL A 177 -4.17 -12.75 -0.49
N VAL A 178 -3.27 -11.76 -0.52
CA VAL A 178 -2.66 -11.15 0.68
C VAL A 178 -3.22 -9.75 0.85
N GLY A 179 -4.04 -9.54 1.87
CA GLY A 179 -4.59 -8.23 2.23
C GLY A 179 -3.75 -7.56 3.32
N LEU A 180 -3.21 -6.37 3.05
CA LEU A 180 -2.51 -5.56 4.03
C LEU A 180 -3.49 -4.59 4.69
N ILE A 181 -3.69 -4.72 6.00
CA ILE A 181 -4.73 -4.02 6.77
C ILE A 181 -4.12 -2.94 7.65
N GLY A 182 -4.54 -1.70 7.46
CA GLY A 182 -4.23 -0.59 8.38
C GLY A 182 -5.24 -0.53 9.52
N THR A 183 -4.79 -0.62 10.76
CA THR A 183 -5.63 -0.45 11.94
C THR A 183 -5.67 1.03 12.36
N GLY A 184 -6.82 1.50 12.87
CA GLY A 184 -6.97 2.88 13.38
C GLY A 184 -7.02 3.98 12.32
N GLN A 185 -7.41 3.68 11.09
CA GLN A 185 -7.60 4.67 10.03
C GLN A 185 -9.09 4.98 9.83
N GLU A 186 -9.38 6.22 9.37
CA GLU A 186 -10.75 6.62 9.02
C GLU A 186 -11.31 5.78 7.86
N ILE A 187 -12.59 5.43 7.97
CA ILE A 187 -13.37 4.75 6.93
C ILE A 187 -14.00 5.82 6.04
N HIS A 188 -13.89 5.65 4.73
CA HIS A 188 -14.49 6.56 3.74
C HIS A 188 -15.75 5.94 3.11
N ASP A 189 -16.56 6.79 2.45
CA ASP A 189 -17.76 6.37 1.71
C ASP A 189 -17.46 5.18 0.77
N GLY A 190 -18.21 4.07 0.95
CA GLY A 190 -18.04 2.81 0.24
C GLY A 190 -16.91 1.91 0.77
N GLU A 191 -16.44 2.15 1.99
CA GLU A 191 -15.50 1.32 2.74
C GLU A 191 -16.13 0.74 4.02
N GLU A 192 -17.43 0.99 4.23
CA GLU A 192 -18.15 0.65 5.47
C GLU A 192 -18.33 -0.87 5.66
N SER A 193 -18.31 -1.64 4.58
CA SER A 193 -18.44 -3.10 4.63
C SER A 193 -17.24 -3.80 5.31
N GLY A 194 -16.14 -3.07 5.51
CA GLY A 194 -14.99 -3.52 6.28
C GLY A 194 -14.36 -4.82 5.76
N LEU A 195 -13.80 -5.58 6.69
CA LEU A 195 -13.09 -6.82 6.36
C LEU A 195 -14.01 -8.02 6.10
N GLN A 196 -15.28 -7.97 6.56
CA GLN A 196 -16.23 -9.07 6.35
C GLN A 196 -16.46 -9.36 4.86
N GLN A 197 -16.44 -8.35 4.00
CA GLN A 197 -16.61 -8.54 2.57
C GLN A 197 -15.59 -9.48 1.90
N TRP A 198 -14.42 -9.72 2.53
CA TRP A 198 -13.44 -10.70 2.05
C TRP A 198 -13.91 -12.13 2.29
N VAL A 199 -14.52 -12.39 3.45
CA VAL A 199 -15.15 -13.69 3.77
C VAL A 199 -16.37 -13.91 2.89
N ASP A 200 -17.22 -12.90 2.76
CA ASP A 200 -18.42 -12.94 1.93
C ASP A 200 -18.07 -13.23 0.47
N ALA A 201 -16.98 -12.66 -0.04
CA ALA A 201 -16.50 -12.93 -1.38
C ALA A 201 -16.11 -14.41 -1.58
N ILE A 202 -15.49 -15.05 -0.58
CA ILE A 202 -15.21 -16.50 -0.63
C ILE A 202 -16.52 -17.30 -0.62
N VAL A 203 -17.45 -16.96 0.27
CA VAL A 203 -18.77 -17.62 0.37
C VAL A 203 -19.52 -17.52 -0.97
N ASN A 204 -19.50 -16.33 -1.60
CA ASN A 204 -20.17 -16.09 -2.87
C ASN A 204 -19.61 -16.90 -4.06
N THR A 205 -18.40 -17.44 -3.95
CA THR A 205 -17.86 -18.33 -5.00
C THR A 205 -18.50 -19.71 -5.02
N GLY A 206 -19.08 -20.16 -3.90
CA GLY A 206 -19.53 -21.54 -3.71
C GLY A 206 -18.39 -22.55 -3.52
N GLU A 207 -17.15 -22.12 -3.47
CA GLU A 207 -15.95 -22.98 -3.36
C GLU A 207 -15.24 -22.83 -2.00
N MET A 208 -16.00 -22.64 -0.93
CA MET A 208 -15.49 -22.42 0.43
C MET A 208 -14.50 -23.50 0.90
N ASP A 209 -14.76 -24.75 0.53
CA ASP A 209 -13.92 -25.89 0.91
C ASP A 209 -12.50 -25.84 0.32
N ASN A 210 -12.30 -25.04 -0.72
CA ASN A 210 -11.00 -24.83 -1.38
C ASN A 210 -10.20 -23.69 -0.76
N TRP A 211 -10.77 -22.95 0.20
CA TRP A 211 -10.14 -21.78 0.81
C TRP A 211 -9.77 -22.00 2.27
N ASP A 212 -8.63 -21.42 2.67
CA ASP A 212 -8.26 -21.24 4.07
C ASP A 212 -8.03 -19.75 4.34
N ILE A 213 -8.39 -19.29 5.55
CA ILE A 213 -8.18 -17.92 6.01
C ILE A 213 -7.08 -17.91 7.07
N HIS A 214 -6.03 -17.15 6.84
CA HIS A 214 -4.94 -16.91 7.78
C HIS A 214 -4.94 -15.43 8.19
N ALA A 215 -5.17 -15.14 9.47
CA ALA A 215 -5.25 -13.78 9.96
C ALA A 215 -4.82 -13.67 11.43
N PRO A 216 -4.43 -12.47 11.91
CA PRO A 216 -4.21 -12.22 13.31
C PRO A 216 -5.41 -12.58 14.19
N PRO A 217 -5.19 -12.98 15.48
CA PRO A 217 -6.27 -13.34 16.40
C PRO A 217 -7.39 -12.30 16.44
N GLY A 218 -7.06 -11.02 16.64
CA GLY A 218 -8.05 -9.95 16.72
C GLY A 218 -8.82 -9.67 15.41
N ILE A 219 -8.31 -10.13 14.25
CA ILE A 219 -9.05 -10.09 12.99
C ILE A 219 -9.97 -11.30 12.88
N ILE A 220 -9.49 -12.51 13.23
CA ILE A 220 -10.32 -13.74 13.23
C ILE A 220 -11.55 -13.57 14.12
N GLU A 221 -11.41 -12.98 15.31
CA GLU A 221 -12.49 -12.74 16.26
C GLU A 221 -13.57 -11.76 15.75
N GLN A 222 -13.23 -10.90 14.80
CA GLN A 222 -14.16 -9.92 14.22
C GLN A 222 -14.91 -10.44 12.99
N LEU A 223 -14.51 -11.59 12.43
CA LEU A 223 -15.04 -12.11 11.18
C LEU A 223 -16.03 -13.24 11.42
N GLU A 224 -17.14 -13.21 10.70
CA GLU A 224 -18.09 -14.32 10.60
C GLU A 224 -17.61 -15.30 9.52
N ILE A 225 -16.68 -16.21 9.89
CA ILE A 225 -15.96 -17.07 8.93
C ILE A 225 -16.82 -18.26 8.47
N GLY A 226 -17.79 -18.69 9.28
CA GLY A 226 -18.66 -19.82 8.95
C GLY A 226 -17.89 -21.15 8.82
N PRO A 227 -18.13 -21.95 7.75
CA PRO A 227 -17.50 -23.25 7.57
C PRO A 227 -16.08 -23.19 7.00
N ILE A 228 -15.58 -22.02 6.61
CA ILE A 228 -14.26 -21.87 6.01
C ILE A 228 -13.19 -22.18 7.05
N GLN A 229 -12.20 -22.98 6.70
CA GLN A 229 -11.07 -23.28 7.58
C GLN A 229 -10.27 -22.03 7.87
N SER A 230 -10.03 -21.72 9.15
CA SER A 230 -9.31 -20.53 9.58
C SER A 230 -8.16 -20.83 10.53
N PHE A 231 -7.11 -20.02 10.45
CA PHE A 231 -5.89 -20.14 11.23
C PHE A 231 -5.58 -18.79 11.89
N SER A 232 -5.47 -18.82 13.21
CA SER A 232 -5.05 -17.65 13.98
C SER A 232 -3.53 -17.51 13.94
N GLU A 233 -3.05 -16.39 13.40
CA GLU A 233 -1.64 -16.14 13.07
C GLU A 233 -1.11 -14.89 13.77
N PRO A 234 -0.64 -14.99 15.01
CA PRO A 234 -0.14 -13.81 15.73
C PRO A 234 1.01 -13.08 15.03
N LEU A 235 1.84 -13.81 14.26
CA LEU A 235 2.96 -13.24 13.53
C LEU A 235 2.54 -12.35 12.35
N LEU A 236 1.30 -12.47 11.88
CA LEU A 236 0.76 -11.57 10.85
C LEU A 236 0.32 -10.21 11.40
N THR A 237 0.72 -9.87 12.63
CA THR A 237 0.51 -8.55 13.24
C THR A 237 1.82 -7.79 13.35
N LEU A 238 1.88 -6.60 12.75
CA LEU A 238 3.00 -5.68 12.86
C LEU A 238 2.72 -4.66 13.98
N ASN A 239 3.15 -4.97 15.20
CA ASN A 239 2.89 -4.15 16.39
C ASN A 239 3.91 -3.02 16.60
N ALA A 240 5.10 -3.12 16.01
CA ALA A 240 6.14 -2.12 16.17
C ALA A 240 6.01 -1.04 15.08
N THR A 241 5.75 0.20 15.49
CA THR A 241 5.86 1.33 14.57
C THR A 241 7.32 1.64 14.32
N ILE A 242 7.77 1.52 13.08
CA ILE A 242 9.06 2.05 12.63
C ILE A 242 9.06 3.59 12.72
N ARG A 243 7.88 4.19 12.67
CA ARG A 243 7.62 5.62 12.92
C ARG A 243 7.17 5.81 14.36
N THR A 244 8.06 5.60 15.31
CA THR A 244 8.03 6.03 16.71
C THR A 244 6.66 6.38 17.34
N HIS A 245 6.46 6.02 18.61
CA HIS A 245 5.41 6.53 19.54
C HIS A 245 5.19 8.05 19.46
N PHE A 246 6.09 8.77 18.85
CA PHE A 246 6.05 10.22 18.64
C PHE A 246 5.13 10.65 17.52
N GLY A 247 4.73 9.76 16.60
CA GLY A 247 3.78 10.08 15.53
C GLY A 247 2.40 10.44 16.08
N GLU A 248 1.89 9.67 17.04
CA GLU A 248 0.60 9.93 17.68
C GLU A 248 0.61 11.24 18.46
N MET A 249 1.68 11.47 19.22
CA MET A 249 1.86 12.71 19.98
C MET A 249 1.92 13.93 19.04
N LEU A 250 2.61 13.81 17.90
CA LEU A 250 2.66 14.88 16.90
C LEU A 250 1.29 15.14 16.27
N HIS A 251 0.54 14.10 15.93
CA HIS A 251 -0.83 14.23 15.40
C HIS A 251 -1.74 14.90 16.41
N HIS A 252 -1.72 14.45 17.66
CA HIS A 252 -2.53 15.05 18.70
C HIS A 252 -2.20 16.54 18.94
N TRP A 253 -0.90 16.89 18.92
CA TRP A 253 -0.49 18.29 19.01
C TRP A 253 -0.95 19.12 17.80
N VAL A 254 -0.83 18.57 16.58
CA VAL A 254 -1.29 19.26 15.35
C VAL A 254 -2.79 19.45 15.36
N ASP A 255 -3.56 18.44 15.73
CA ASP A 255 -5.03 18.50 15.79
C ASP A 255 -5.50 19.55 16.82
N GLY A 256 -4.84 19.61 17.97
CA GLY A 256 -5.11 20.64 18.97
C GLY A 256 -4.74 22.04 18.50
N VAL A 257 -3.59 22.23 17.84
CA VAL A 257 -3.19 23.53 17.26
C VAL A 257 -4.14 23.99 16.15
N LEU A 258 -4.66 23.05 15.36
CA LEU A 258 -5.62 23.35 14.27
C LEU A 258 -7.06 23.49 14.77
N GLY A 259 -7.32 23.23 16.05
CA GLY A 259 -8.66 23.28 16.64
C GLY A 259 -9.60 22.16 16.20
N HIS A 260 -9.03 21.03 15.69
CA HIS A 260 -9.81 19.83 15.35
C HIS A 260 -10.27 19.10 16.61
N VAL A 261 -9.52 19.24 17.70
CA VAL A 261 -9.82 18.72 19.04
C VAL A 261 -9.65 19.86 20.03
N GLU A 262 -10.63 20.04 20.93
CA GLU A 262 -10.49 20.98 22.03
C GLU A 262 -9.39 20.50 22.98
N THR A 263 -8.23 21.13 22.91
CA THR A 263 -7.08 20.82 23.76
C THR A 263 -6.67 22.10 24.48
N PRO A 264 -6.61 22.10 25.83
CA PRO A 264 -6.15 23.26 26.60
C PRO A 264 -4.75 23.73 26.16
N TYR A 265 -4.51 25.02 26.20
CA TYR A 265 -3.21 25.59 25.78
C TYR A 265 -2.02 25.02 26.60
N GLU A 266 -2.24 24.72 27.88
CA GLU A 266 -1.25 24.13 28.77
C GLU A 266 -0.84 22.74 28.29
N ASP A 267 -1.81 21.90 27.92
CA ASP A 267 -1.57 20.55 27.38
C ASP A 267 -0.84 20.59 26.04
N LEU A 268 -1.16 21.54 25.15
CA LEU A 268 -0.45 21.76 23.90
C LEU A 268 1.02 22.18 24.13
N THR A 269 1.27 22.98 25.17
CA THR A 269 2.62 23.40 25.53
C THR A 269 3.45 22.23 26.06
N ASP A 270 2.84 21.38 26.87
CA ASP A 270 3.46 20.18 27.41
C ASP A 270 3.75 19.16 26.30
N LEU A 271 2.80 18.91 25.42
CA LEU A 271 2.98 18.07 24.22
C LEU A 271 4.13 18.58 23.34
N TYR A 272 4.19 19.87 23.09
CA TYR A 272 5.30 20.47 22.35
C TYR A 272 6.65 20.25 23.06
N GLY A 273 6.69 20.40 24.38
CA GLY A 273 7.88 20.14 25.20
C GLY A 273 8.36 18.70 25.08
N GLN A 274 7.43 17.74 25.08
CA GLN A 274 7.71 16.31 24.91
C GLN A 274 8.21 16.01 23.48
N LEU A 275 7.55 16.56 22.46
CA LEU A 275 7.98 16.42 21.05
C LEU A 275 9.39 16.95 20.83
N LYS A 276 9.72 18.10 21.44
CA LYS A 276 11.05 18.69 21.35
C LYS A 276 12.12 17.80 22.02
N LYS A 277 11.82 17.25 23.20
CA LYS A 277 12.71 16.29 23.89
C LYS A 277 12.92 15.01 23.07
N SER A 278 11.92 14.60 22.32
CA SER A 278 11.96 13.43 21.43
C SER A 278 12.71 13.66 20.10
N GLY A 279 13.25 14.87 19.89
CA GLY A 279 14.04 15.20 18.72
C GLY A 279 13.27 15.86 17.57
N PHE A 280 11.95 16.06 17.69
CA PHE A 280 11.20 16.84 16.72
C PHE A 280 11.62 18.30 16.75
N LYS A 281 11.78 18.90 15.58
CA LYS A 281 12.11 20.31 15.41
C LYS A 281 10.99 20.98 14.63
N ILE A 282 10.09 21.61 15.34
CA ILE A 282 8.94 22.31 14.79
C ILE A 282 9.28 23.79 14.73
N TYR A 283 9.16 24.38 13.57
CA TYR A 283 9.39 25.81 13.34
C TYR A 283 8.20 26.41 12.62
N TYR A 284 7.91 27.67 12.89
CA TYR A 284 6.88 28.45 12.25
C TYR A 284 7.50 29.67 11.55
N THR A 285 7.01 29.97 10.35
CA THR A 285 7.33 31.19 9.63
C THR A 285 6.21 31.52 8.65
N ASN A 286 5.93 32.83 8.47
CA ASN A 286 5.07 33.35 7.41
C ASN A 286 5.87 33.72 6.14
N ASN A 287 7.14 33.40 6.07
CA ASN A 287 8.02 33.71 4.96
C ASN A 287 8.53 32.44 4.29
N LEU A 288 7.89 32.05 3.18
CA LEU A 288 8.21 30.83 2.44
C LEU A 288 9.69 30.79 1.99
N ARG A 289 10.25 31.92 1.57
CA ARG A 289 11.67 32.00 1.14
C ARG A 289 12.61 31.66 2.30
N LYS A 290 12.33 32.16 3.50
CA LYS A 290 13.13 31.80 4.69
C LYS A 290 13.02 30.31 5.02
N ALA A 291 11.82 29.73 4.89
CA ALA A 291 11.63 28.29 5.10
C ALA A 291 12.45 27.45 4.11
N LYS A 292 12.41 27.79 2.81
CA LYS A 292 13.20 27.12 1.77
C LYS A 292 14.70 27.22 2.04
N MET A 293 15.21 28.43 2.30
CA MET A 293 16.63 28.65 2.61
C MET A 293 17.08 27.87 3.86
N TYR A 294 16.23 27.79 4.89
CA TYR A 294 16.52 27.03 6.09
C TYR A 294 16.72 25.53 5.77
N LEU A 295 15.83 24.94 4.95
CA LEU A 295 15.93 23.53 4.58
C LEU A 295 17.17 23.23 3.74
N TRP A 296 17.45 24.05 2.74
CA TRP A 296 18.67 23.90 1.92
C TRP A 296 19.94 23.97 2.75
N ASN A 297 20.10 25.00 3.58
CA ASN A 297 21.30 25.14 4.43
C ASN A 297 21.42 23.99 5.45
N ARG A 298 20.28 23.55 6.00
CA ARG A 298 20.26 22.51 7.02
C ARG A 298 20.74 21.17 6.49
N TYR A 299 20.33 20.82 5.29
CA TYR A 299 20.56 19.50 4.68
C TYR A 299 21.64 19.50 3.59
N GLU A 300 22.34 20.60 3.38
CA GLU A 300 23.42 20.73 2.40
C GLU A 300 24.46 19.61 2.48
N LYS A 301 24.79 19.19 3.71
CA LYS A 301 25.79 18.13 3.98
C LYS A 301 25.17 16.73 4.19
N SER A 302 23.92 16.55 3.84
CA SER A 302 23.17 15.30 4.07
C SER A 302 22.52 14.84 2.75
N PRO A 303 23.28 14.25 1.81
CA PRO A 303 22.79 13.94 0.46
C PRO A 303 21.61 12.96 0.46
N ASP A 304 21.50 12.12 1.49
CA ASP A 304 20.41 11.15 1.64
C ASP A 304 19.15 11.76 2.29
N ALA A 305 19.23 12.98 2.83
CA ALA A 305 18.06 13.63 3.41
C ALA A 305 17.04 13.97 2.33
N ARG A 306 15.77 13.77 2.66
CA ARG A 306 14.64 14.16 1.80
C ARG A 306 13.76 15.16 2.52
N TYR A 307 13.40 16.22 1.86
CA TYR A 307 12.52 17.27 2.32
C TYR A 307 11.72 17.82 1.15
N GLY A 308 10.54 18.31 1.41
CA GLY A 308 9.67 18.80 0.35
C GLY A 308 8.57 19.68 0.91
N MET A 309 7.84 20.36 0.05
CA MET A 309 6.65 21.11 0.43
C MET A 309 5.42 20.23 0.28
N ILE A 310 4.49 20.35 1.21
CA ILE A 310 3.19 19.68 1.17
C ILE A 310 2.12 20.75 1.32
N CYS A 311 1.07 20.65 0.53
CA CYS A 311 -0.07 21.54 0.60
C CYS A 311 -1.39 20.77 0.54
N SER A 312 -2.46 21.38 1.04
CA SER A 312 -3.81 20.82 0.90
C SER A 312 -4.23 20.80 -0.57
N SER A 313 -4.67 19.65 -1.06
CA SER A 313 -5.24 19.52 -2.41
C SER A 313 -6.59 20.25 -2.59
N ARG A 314 -7.22 20.65 -1.49
CA ARG A 314 -8.52 21.36 -1.47
C ARG A 314 -8.36 22.87 -1.45
N ASP A 315 -7.20 23.38 -1.04
CA ASP A 315 -6.96 24.81 -0.96
C ASP A 315 -6.65 25.41 -2.34
N LYS A 316 -7.50 26.34 -2.77
CA LYS A 316 -7.40 27.05 -4.05
C LYS A 316 -6.63 28.36 -3.94
N SER A 317 -6.33 28.83 -2.73
CA SER A 317 -5.70 30.14 -2.48
C SER A 317 -4.18 30.09 -2.57
N LEU A 318 -3.57 28.92 -2.44
CA LEU A 318 -2.11 28.74 -2.36
C LEU A 318 -1.36 29.18 -3.61
N GLY A 319 -2.04 29.29 -4.76
CA GLY A 319 -1.45 29.84 -5.99
C GLY A 319 -0.94 31.27 -5.84
N GLY A 320 -1.62 32.10 -5.02
CA GLY A 320 -1.18 33.46 -4.70
C GLY A 320 0.10 33.54 -3.87
N TYR A 321 0.48 32.45 -3.23
CA TYR A 321 1.72 32.31 -2.45
C TYR A 321 2.85 31.61 -3.21
N GLY A 322 2.70 31.43 -4.53
CA GLY A 322 3.71 30.78 -5.37
C GLY A 322 3.65 29.26 -5.37
N MET A 323 2.56 28.66 -4.85
CA MET A 323 2.35 27.21 -4.86
C MET A 323 1.40 26.83 -6.01
N LYS A 324 1.80 25.94 -6.90
CA LYS A 324 1.01 25.48 -8.06
C LYS A 324 0.01 24.41 -7.62
N THR A 325 -1.22 24.76 -7.22
CA THR A 325 -2.15 23.85 -6.55
C THR A 325 -3.10 23.07 -7.45
N LEU A 326 -3.50 23.59 -8.61
CA LEU A 326 -4.61 23.00 -9.39
C LEU A 326 -4.18 22.11 -10.57
N SER A 327 -3.05 22.37 -11.18
CA SER A 327 -2.55 21.58 -12.32
C SER A 327 -1.39 20.65 -11.95
N TRP A 328 -0.71 20.95 -10.88
CA TRP A 328 0.52 20.31 -10.47
C TRP A 328 0.43 18.80 -10.18
N PRO A 329 -0.56 18.26 -9.44
CA PRO A 329 -0.62 16.83 -9.20
C PRO A 329 -0.80 15.98 -10.48
N LYS A 330 -1.38 16.55 -11.54
CA LYS A 330 -1.60 15.83 -12.81
C LYS A 330 -0.36 15.76 -13.69
N THR A 331 0.57 16.71 -13.54
CA THR A 331 1.79 16.83 -14.32
C THR A 331 3.03 16.36 -13.58
N LEU A 332 2.93 16.16 -12.25
CA LEU A 332 4.06 15.75 -11.43
C LEU A 332 4.44 14.30 -11.70
N ASN A 333 5.70 14.10 -12.05
CA ASN A 333 6.31 12.78 -12.05
C ASN A 333 6.72 12.40 -10.63
N TYR A 334 5.79 11.79 -9.87
CA TYR A 334 6.02 11.43 -8.47
C TYR A 334 7.28 10.56 -8.26
N GLY A 335 7.59 9.69 -9.22
CA GLY A 335 8.76 8.82 -9.15
C GLY A 335 10.06 9.64 -9.13
N ARG A 336 10.22 10.56 -10.07
CA ARG A 336 11.37 11.46 -10.11
C ARG A 336 11.37 12.43 -8.94
N TRP A 337 10.24 13.03 -8.64
CA TRP A 337 10.08 13.96 -7.53
C TRP A 337 10.59 13.39 -6.20
N TYR A 338 10.31 12.13 -5.92
CA TYR A 338 10.73 11.49 -4.67
C TYR A 338 12.14 10.91 -4.71
N ASN A 339 12.54 10.30 -5.84
CA ASN A 339 13.77 9.51 -5.92
C ASN A 339 14.99 10.27 -6.44
N GLU A 340 14.81 11.40 -7.16
CA GLU A 340 15.93 12.17 -7.68
C GLU A 340 16.78 12.79 -6.55
N SER A 341 18.07 13.01 -6.83
CA SER A 341 19.01 13.64 -5.90
C SER A 341 18.56 15.05 -5.51
N GLN A 342 19.09 15.56 -4.40
CA GLN A 342 18.74 16.90 -3.91
C GLN A 342 18.99 18.01 -4.94
N ASP A 343 20.00 17.86 -5.77
CA ASP A 343 20.42 18.86 -6.76
C ASP A 343 19.63 18.80 -8.07
N HIS A 344 18.76 17.80 -8.22
CA HIS A 344 17.99 17.65 -9.45
C HIS A 344 16.75 18.54 -9.45
N ALA A 345 16.47 19.19 -10.58
CA ALA A 345 15.33 20.11 -10.72
C ALA A 345 13.95 19.45 -10.46
N ASP A 346 13.82 18.15 -10.75
CA ASP A 346 12.58 17.40 -10.51
C ASP A 346 12.49 16.82 -9.09
N SER A 347 13.51 17.02 -8.25
CA SER A 347 13.52 16.50 -6.87
C SER A 347 12.55 17.27 -5.97
N CYS A 348 11.98 16.57 -4.98
CA CYS A 348 11.24 17.24 -3.91
C CYS A 348 12.08 18.28 -3.15
N CYS A 349 13.39 18.09 -3.12
CA CYS A 349 14.34 18.98 -2.46
C CYS A 349 14.60 20.30 -3.20
N ALA A 350 14.23 20.39 -4.47
CA ALA A 350 14.27 21.66 -5.21
C ALA A 350 13.31 22.71 -4.62
N LEU A 351 12.27 22.26 -3.89
CA LEU A 351 11.26 23.12 -3.26
C LEU A 351 10.55 24.08 -4.25
N ASP A 352 10.62 23.76 -5.54
CA ASP A 352 9.92 24.47 -6.59
C ASP A 352 8.65 23.71 -6.94
N LEU A 353 7.54 24.31 -6.60
CA LEU A 353 6.21 23.79 -6.87
C LEU A 353 5.61 24.43 -8.12
#